data_7d4b444a22d56a3297386e8f0bd01a09
#
_entry.id   7d4b444a22d56a3297386e8f0bd01a09
#
_cell.length_a   1.000
_cell.length_b   1.000
_cell.length_c   1.000
_cell.angle_alpha   90.00
_cell.angle_beta   90.00
_cell.angle_gamma   90.00
#
_symmetry.space_group_name_H-M   'P 1'
#
loop_
_entity.id
_entity.type
_entity.pdbx_description
1 polymer ?
#
loop_
_entity_poly.entity_id
_entity_poly.type
_entity_poly.pdbx_seq_one_letter_code
_entity_poly.pdbx_strand_id
1 'polypeptide(L)'
;EYDTAFFDKRSKFVHYHPRTAILNNLEFDHADIFDNLAAIERQFHHLVRTVPASGRVVVNADEESLQRVLAQGCWSGVAQFGTSANAQGADGWSVQGEPDDFAVLRHGQKVGRVQWDISGVHNQLNALAAIAAADHVGVSPAQAAASLSEFQNVRRRMEVRGTVPRAGGDITVYDDFAHHPTAIRTTVDGLRRKVGPKARILAVFEPVSYT
;
A
#
# COMPACT_ATOMS: atom_id res chain seq x y z
N GLU A 1 -3.46 11.33 8.18
CA GLU A 1 -2.84 12.12 9.23
C GLU A 1 -3.63 13.41 9.51
N TYR A 2 -3.86 13.72 10.76
CA TYR A 2 -4.58 14.86 11.26
C TYR A 2 -3.70 15.63 12.26
N ASP A 3 -4.14 16.73 12.75
CA ASP A 3 -3.46 17.61 13.71
C ASP A 3 -1.93 17.58 13.71
N THR A 4 -1.31 18.65 13.28
CA THR A 4 0.15 18.77 13.28
C THR A 4 0.68 18.98 14.70
N ALA A 5 0.01 19.84 15.48
CA ALA A 5 0.36 20.18 16.86
C ALA A 5 -0.87 20.69 17.59
N PHE A 6 -0.76 20.90 18.90
CA PHE A 6 -1.82 21.43 19.74
C PHE A 6 -2.44 22.75 19.20
N PHE A 7 -1.62 23.61 18.64
CA PHE A 7 -2.02 24.91 18.10
C PHE A 7 -2.12 24.93 16.56
N ASP A 8 -1.80 23.86 15.87
CA ASP A 8 -1.96 23.71 14.41
C ASP A 8 -2.82 22.48 14.12
N LYS A 9 -4.10 22.71 13.88
CA LYS A 9 -5.12 21.72 13.62
C LYS A 9 -5.21 21.29 12.14
N ARG A 10 -4.31 21.79 11.29
CA ARG A 10 -4.22 21.34 9.91
C ARG A 10 -3.59 19.94 9.85
N SER A 11 -3.95 19.19 8.81
CA SER A 11 -3.29 17.94 8.50
C SER A 11 -1.77 18.13 8.33
N LYS A 12 -0.97 17.21 8.84
CA LYS A 12 0.50 17.18 8.63
C LYS A 12 0.88 17.23 7.15
N PHE A 13 0.01 16.81 6.26
CA PHE A 13 0.22 16.80 4.82
C PHE A 13 0.66 18.15 4.26
N VAL A 14 0.14 19.26 4.80
CA VAL A 14 0.48 20.60 4.31
C VAL A 14 1.92 21.03 4.59
N HIS A 15 2.62 20.30 5.47
CA HIS A 15 4.00 20.59 5.86
C HIS A 15 5.04 19.74 5.14
N TYR A 16 4.64 18.66 4.45
CA TYR A 16 5.60 17.71 3.87
C TYR A 16 6.27 18.22 2.60
N HIS A 17 5.57 18.97 1.76
CA HIS A 17 6.07 19.48 0.47
C HIS A 17 6.88 18.43 -0.32
N PRO A 18 6.36 17.22 -0.54
CA PRO A 18 7.13 16.16 -1.18
C PRO A 18 7.33 16.43 -2.66
N ARG A 19 8.46 15.99 -3.19
CA ARG A 19 8.69 15.93 -4.64
C ARG A 19 8.15 14.65 -5.27
N THR A 20 8.05 13.60 -4.46
CA THR A 20 7.42 12.32 -4.83
C THR A 20 6.45 11.94 -3.73
N ALA A 21 5.18 11.79 -4.04
CA ALA A 21 4.15 11.37 -3.11
C ALA A 21 3.52 10.06 -3.59
N ILE A 22 3.37 9.08 -2.69
CA ILE A 22 2.63 7.85 -2.95
C ILE A 22 1.24 7.98 -2.31
N LEU A 23 0.19 7.77 -3.11
CA LEU A 23 -1.18 7.63 -2.66
C LEU A 23 -1.61 6.17 -2.87
N ASN A 24 -1.58 5.39 -1.80
CA ASN A 24 -1.70 3.94 -1.88
C ASN A 24 -3.14 3.46 -1.76
N ASN A 25 -3.83 3.92 -0.72
CA ASN A 25 -5.26 3.68 -0.50
C ASN A 25 -5.85 4.84 0.32
N LEU A 26 -7.17 4.99 0.26
CA LEU A 26 -7.89 5.98 1.03
C LEU A 26 -9.26 5.42 1.39
N GLU A 27 -9.45 5.16 2.69
CA GLU A 27 -10.68 4.68 3.27
C GLU A 27 -11.15 5.61 4.38
N PHE A 28 -12.44 5.49 4.77
CA PHE A 28 -12.94 6.22 5.92
C PHE A 28 -12.37 5.65 7.21
N ASP A 29 -11.70 6.49 7.96
CA ASP A 29 -11.11 6.20 9.25
C ASP A 29 -11.12 7.48 10.12
N HIS A 30 -10.77 7.37 11.40
CA HIS A 30 -10.77 8.52 12.32
C HIS A 30 -12.11 9.26 12.37
N ALA A 31 -13.21 8.52 12.64
CA ALA A 31 -14.56 9.06 12.74
C ALA A 31 -14.73 10.10 13.88
N ASP A 32 -13.79 10.13 14.82
CA ASP A 32 -13.68 11.15 15.87
C ASP A 32 -13.26 12.53 15.35
N ILE A 33 -12.71 12.61 14.12
CA ILE A 33 -12.16 13.83 13.54
C ILE A 33 -12.81 14.17 12.20
N PHE A 34 -13.13 13.16 11.39
CA PHE A 34 -13.68 13.34 10.06
C PHE A 34 -15.12 12.85 9.97
N ASP A 35 -16.02 13.72 9.58
CA ASP A 35 -17.45 13.40 9.43
C ASP A 35 -17.72 12.35 8.33
N ASN A 36 -16.88 12.31 7.30
CA ASN A 36 -17.07 11.45 6.14
C ASN A 36 -15.79 11.32 5.29
N LEU A 37 -15.82 10.40 4.34
CA LEU A 37 -14.71 10.16 3.41
C LEU A 37 -14.32 11.42 2.61
N ALA A 38 -15.28 12.25 2.20
CA ALA A 38 -14.99 13.48 1.45
C ALA A 38 -14.15 14.49 2.27
N ALA A 39 -14.28 14.48 3.61
CA ALA A 39 -13.44 15.29 4.48
C ALA A 39 -11.97 14.80 4.43
N ILE A 40 -11.74 13.49 4.38
CA ILE A 40 -10.40 12.89 4.24
C ILE A 40 -9.86 13.15 2.82
N GLU A 41 -10.68 12.99 1.78
CA GLU A 41 -10.29 13.30 0.38
C GLU A 41 -9.78 14.74 0.23
N ARG A 42 -10.40 15.70 0.92
CA ARG A 42 -9.91 17.10 0.95
C ARG A 42 -8.50 17.21 1.54
N GLN A 43 -8.18 16.45 2.60
CA GLN A 43 -6.82 16.46 3.17
C GLN A 43 -5.80 15.86 2.20
N PHE A 44 -6.16 14.78 1.52
CA PHE A 44 -5.31 14.21 0.47
C PHE A 44 -5.12 15.17 -0.70
N HIS A 45 -6.16 15.91 -1.10
CA HIS A 45 -6.03 16.96 -2.12
C HIS A 45 -5.12 18.10 -1.65
N HIS A 46 -5.14 18.47 -0.37
CA HIS A 46 -4.17 19.42 0.18
C HIS A 46 -2.73 18.91 0.02
N LEU A 47 -2.45 17.61 0.23
CA LEU A 47 -1.14 17.02 -0.05
C LEU A 47 -0.78 17.13 -1.53
N VAL A 48 -1.69 16.72 -2.42
CA VAL A 48 -1.47 16.76 -3.88
C VAL A 48 -1.07 18.17 -4.33
N ARG A 49 -1.71 19.21 -3.79
CA ARG A 49 -1.40 20.63 -4.10
C ARG A 49 -0.01 21.07 -3.61
N THR A 50 0.60 20.37 -2.65
CA THR A 50 1.96 20.72 -2.18
C THR A 50 3.06 20.10 -3.05
N VAL A 51 2.71 19.13 -3.91
CA VAL A 51 3.67 18.52 -4.85
C VAL A 51 3.95 19.51 -5.99
N PRO A 52 5.22 19.90 -6.25
CA PRO A 52 5.54 20.87 -7.29
C PRO A 52 5.29 20.30 -8.70
N ALA A 53 5.17 21.17 -9.70
CA ALA A 53 4.97 20.75 -11.09
C ALA A 53 6.07 19.81 -11.63
N SER A 54 7.30 19.93 -11.12
CA SER A 54 8.42 19.02 -11.40
C SER A 54 8.38 17.72 -10.57
N GLY A 55 7.41 17.57 -9.70
CA GLY A 55 7.23 16.40 -8.83
C GLY A 55 6.38 15.31 -9.47
N ARG A 56 6.12 14.25 -8.69
CA ARG A 56 5.35 13.08 -9.12
C ARG A 56 4.39 12.62 -8.03
N VAL A 57 3.14 12.37 -8.42
CA VAL A 57 2.18 11.62 -7.62
C VAL A 57 2.12 10.20 -8.16
N VAL A 58 2.46 9.23 -7.34
CA VAL A 58 2.34 7.79 -7.62
C VAL A 58 1.05 7.32 -6.98
N VAL A 59 0.05 6.94 -7.77
CA VAL A 59 -1.32 6.73 -7.28
C VAL A 59 -1.84 5.34 -7.66
N ASN A 60 -2.52 4.70 -6.71
CA ASN A 60 -3.24 3.47 -6.96
C ASN A 60 -4.46 3.75 -7.86
N ALA A 61 -4.46 3.20 -9.07
CA ALA A 61 -5.51 3.39 -10.04
C ALA A 61 -6.79 2.58 -9.72
N ASP A 62 -6.68 1.57 -8.86
CA ASP A 62 -7.78 0.72 -8.45
C ASP A 62 -8.64 1.37 -7.35
N GLU A 63 -8.20 2.51 -6.79
CA GLU A 63 -8.86 3.23 -5.70
C GLU A 63 -9.68 4.42 -6.22
N GLU A 64 -10.99 4.28 -6.28
CA GLU A 64 -11.89 5.34 -6.78
C GLU A 64 -11.81 6.64 -5.95
N SER A 65 -11.61 6.53 -4.64
CA SER A 65 -11.43 7.68 -3.74
C SER A 65 -10.23 8.53 -4.15
N LEU A 66 -9.12 7.90 -4.54
CA LEU A 66 -7.93 8.60 -5.02
C LEU A 66 -8.14 9.22 -6.40
N GLN A 67 -8.93 8.60 -7.27
CA GLN A 67 -9.31 9.20 -8.56
C GLN A 67 -10.12 10.49 -8.33
N ARG A 68 -11.06 10.49 -7.36
CA ARG A 68 -11.81 11.70 -6.98
C ARG A 68 -10.89 12.79 -6.39
N VAL A 69 -9.87 12.41 -5.63
CA VAL A 69 -8.85 13.36 -5.13
C VAL A 69 -8.12 14.04 -6.28
N LEU A 70 -7.62 13.25 -7.27
CA LEU A 70 -6.91 13.81 -8.42
C LEU A 70 -7.82 14.66 -9.32
N ALA A 71 -9.10 14.31 -9.45
CA ALA A 71 -10.08 15.07 -10.21
C ALA A 71 -10.32 16.49 -9.65
N GLN A 72 -10.03 16.75 -8.39
CA GLN A 72 -10.08 18.08 -7.79
C GLN A 72 -8.94 19.00 -8.29
N GLY A 73 -7.95 18.43 -8.97
CA GLY A 73 -6.80 19.10 -9.58
C GLY A 73 -5.47 18.48 -9.15
N CYS A 74 -4.61 18.21 -10.13
CA CYS A 74 -3.24 17.76 -9.93
C CYS A 74 -2.34 18.47 -10.95
N TRP A 75 -1.30 19.13 -10.47
CA TRP A 75 -0.40 19.98 -11.29
C TRP A 75 0.98 19.37 -11.48
N SER A 76 1.25 18.23 -10.85
CA SER A 76 2.47 17.44 -11.01
C SER A 76 2.25 16.27 -11.96
N GLY A 77 3.34 15.61 -12.38
CA GLY A 77 3.25 14.36 -13.12
C GLY A 77 2.53 13.27 -12.30
N VAL A 78 1.80 12.39 -12.98
CA VAL A 78 1.08 11.26 -12.35
C VAL A 78 1.62 9.96 -12.91
N ALA A 79 2.01 9.04 -12.03
CA ALA A 79 2.26 7.64 -12.33
C ALA A 79 1.15 6.79 -11.68
N GLN A 80 0.51 5.95 -12.46
CA GLN A 80 -0.58 5.10 -11.99
C GLN A 80 -0.08 3.66 -11.79
N PHE A 81 -0.41 3.04 -10.67
CA PHE A 81 -0.15 1.63 -10.45
C PHE A 81 -1.42 0.89 -10.05
N GLY A 82 -1.49 -0.40 -10.33
CA GLY A 82 -2.63 -1.21 -9.98
C GLY A 82 -2.59 -2.60 -10.61
N THR A 83 -3.62 -3.39 -10.33
CA THR A 83 -3.84 -4.73 -10.91
C THR A 83 -4.82 -4.70 -12.06
N SER A 84 -5.60 -3.65 -12.19
CA SER A 84 -6.64 -3.47 -13.21
C SER A 84 -6.13 -2.81 -14.49
N ALA A 85 -6.99 -2.80 -15.51
CA ALA A 85 -6.76 -2.06 -16.75
C ALA A 85 -6.61 -0.54 -16.52
N ASN A 86 -7.10 -0.01 -15.40
CA ASN A 86 -6.98 1.41 -15.04
C ASN A 86 -5.51 1.86 -14.84
N ALA A 87 -4.62 0.94 -14.49
CA ALA A 87 -3.19 1.19 -14.34
C ALA A 87 -2.42 1.28 -15.68
N GLN A 88 -3.12 1.28 -16.81
CA GLN A 88 -2.51 1.33 -18.15
C GLN A 88 -2.43 2.77 -18.75
N GLY A 89 -2.58 3.79 -17.91
CA GLY A 89 -2.44 5.20 -18.33
C GLY A 89 -1.05 5.55 -18.86
N ALA A 90 -0.83 6.84 -19.17
CA ALA A 90 0.40 7.35 -19.81
C ALA A 90 1.70 7.03 -19.05
N ASP A 91 1.66 6.75 -17.74
CA ASP A 91 2.77 6.22 -16.94
C ASP A 91 2.21 5.11 -16.03
N GLY A 92 1.79 4.01 -16.68
CA GLY A 92 1.09 2.91 -16.03
C GLY A 92 2.04 1.79 -15.60
N TRP A 93 1.86 1.35 -14.34
CA TRP A 93 2.61 0.28 -13.70
C TRP A 93 1.68 -0.84 -13.28
N SER A 94 2.01 -2.07 -13.65
CA SER A 94 1.21 -3.24 -13.32
C SER A 94 2.08 -4.45 -13.00
N VAL A 95 1.45 -5.55 -12.60
CA VAL A 95 2.13 -6.80 -12.26
C VAL A 95 1.56 -7.95 -13.05
N GLN A 96 2.39 -9.00 -13.20
CA GLN A 96 1.98 -10.28 -13.74
C GLN A 96 2.65 -11.41 -12.95
N GLY A 97 1.86 -12.25 -12.32
CA GLY A 97 2.32 -13.36 -11.47
C GLY A 97 1.71 -13.33 -10.07
N GLU A 98 2.16 -14.24 -9.22
CA GLU A 98 1.71 -14.39 -7.85
C GLU A 98 2.33 -13.31 -6.94
N PRO A 99 1.72 -13.00 -5.79
CA PRO A 99 2.21 -11.95 -4.91
C PRO A 99 3.64 -12.11 -4.39
N ASP A 100 4.15 -13.32 -4.32
CA ASP A 100 5.50 -13.67 -3.88
C ASP A 100 6.50 -13.82 -5.03
N ASP A 101 6.00 -13.91 -6.29
CA ASP A 101 6.83 -14.02 -7.50
C ASP A 101 6.13 -13.40 -8.71
N PHE A 102 6.48 -12.15 -9.05
CA PHE A 102 5.82 -11.40 -10.11
C PHE A 102 6.78 -10.57 -10.97
N ALA A 103 6.40 -10.44 -12.24
CA ALA A 103 6.99 -9.47 -13.14
C ALA A 103 6.39 -8.09 -12.90
N VAL A 104 7.25 -7.07 -12.89
CA VAL A 104 6.87 -5.65 -12.88
C VAL A 104 6.78 -5.19 -14.33
N LEU A 105 5.65 -4.62 -14.69
CA LEU A 105 5.38 -4.10 -16.02
C LEU A 105 5.25 -2.57 -15.97
N ARG A 106 5.89 -1.88 -16.92
CA ARG A 106 5.65 -0.46 -17.19
C ARG A 106 5.17 -0.32 -18.63
N HIS A 107 4.03 0.31 -18.85
CA HIS A 107 3.38 0.38 -20.16
C HIS A 107 3.22 -1.01 -20.81
N GLY A 108 2.92 -2.05 -20.02
CA GLY A 108 2.79 -3.41 -20.50
C GLY A 108 4.11 -4.14 -20.81
N GLN A 109 5.24 -3.47 -20.72
CA GLN A 109 6.57 -4.07 -20.94
C GLN A 109 7.21 -4.47 -19.62
N LYS A 110 7.77 -5.68 -19.56
CA LYS A 110 8.48 -6.15 -18.37
C LYS A 110 9.74 -5.35 -18.13
N VAL A 111 9.84 -4.73 -16.95
CA VAL A 111 10.97 -3.90 -16.54
C VAL A 111 11.71 -4.44 -15.31
N GLY A 112 11.17 -5.47 -14.64
CA GLY A 112 11.79 -6.10 -13.49
C GLY A 112 11.03 -7.35 -13.05
N ARG A 113 11.54 -8.03 -12.02
CA ARG A 113 10.91 -9.15 -11.32
C ARG A 113 11.20 -9.02 -9.83
N VAL A 114 10.19 -9.23 -9.02
CA VAL A 114 10.31 -9.33 -7.56
C VAL A 114 10.01 -10.76 -7.17
N GLN A 115 10.89 -11.35 -6.36
CA GLN A 115 10.71 -12.67 -5.76
C GLN A 115 11.08 -12.57 -4.28
N TRP A 116 10.14 -12.78 -3.39
CA TRP A 116 10.29 -12.58 -1.96
C TRP A 116 9.39 -13.52 -1.15
N ASP A 117 9.55 -13.56 0.19
CA ASP A 117 8.72 -14.38 1.07
C ASP A 117 7.44 -13.67 1.57
N ILE A 118 7.13 -12.50 1.00
CA ILE A 118 6.01 -11.67 1.42
C ILE A 118 4.78 -12.03 0.59
N SER A 119 3.65 -12.24 1.24
CA SER A 119 2.41 -12.64 0.58
C SER A 119 1.37 -11.51 0.57
N GLY A 120 0.39 -11.65 -0.33
CA GLY A 120 -0.77 -10.77 -0.44
C GLY A 120 -0.64 -9.69 -1.51
N VAL A 121 -1.74 -9.50 -2.26
CA VAL A 121 -1.83 -8.53 -3.37
C VAL A 121 -1.52 -7.10 -2.91
N HIS A 122 -1.87 -6.74 -1.68
CA HIS A 122 -1.55 -5.42 -1.14
C HIS A 122 -0.03 -5.16 -1.05
N ASN A 123 0.78 -6.19 -0.75
CA ASN A 123 2.24 -6.04 -0.75
C ASN A 123 2.80 -5.96 -2.17
N GLN A 124 2.19 -6.66 -3.12
CA GLN A 124 2.51 -6.54 -4.54
C GLN A 124 2.25 -5.10 -5.05
N LEU A 125 1.13 -4.48 -4.64
CA LEU A 125 0.82 -3.09 -4.93
C LEU A 125 1.78 -2.12 -4.22
N ASN A 126 2.16 -2.40 -2.97
CA ASN A 126 3.16 -1.62 -2.25
C ASN A 126 4.52 -1.65 -2.98
N ALA A 127 4.91 -2.81 -3.53
CA ALA A 127 6.12 -2.93 -4.34
C ALA A 127 6.06 -2.07 -5.60
N LEU A 128 4.93 -2.11 -6.34
CA LEU A 128 4.74 -1.25 -7.52
C LEU A 128 4.88 0.23 -7.17
N ALA A 129 4.23 0.67 -6.10
CA ALA A 129 4.29 2.05 -5.63
C ALA A 129 5.73 2.46 -5.30
N ALA A 130 6.48 1.59 -4.60
CA ALA A 130 7.87 1.84 -4.25
C ALA A 130 8.78 1.91 -5.48
N ILE A 131 8.61 0.99 -6.44
CA ILE A 131 9.39 0.97 -7.69
C ILE A 131 9.11 2.21 -8.54
N ALA A 132 7.83 2.60 -8.70
CA ALA A 132 7.45 3.78 -9.46
C ALA A 132 7.96 5.08 -8.82
N ALA A 133 7.98 5.15 -7.48
CA ALA A 133 8.54 6.27 -6.75
C ALA A 133 10.08 6.33 -6.89
N ALA A 134 10.75 5.18 -6.84
CA ALA A 134 12.20 5.06 -7.02
C ALA A 134 12.63 5.47 -8.44
N ASP A 135 11.86 5.07 -9.47
CA ASP A 135 12.09 5.46 -10.86
C ASP A 135 12.06 7.00 -11.03
N HIS A 136 11.12 7.67 -10.37
CA HIS A 136 11.06 9.14 -10.42
C HIS A 136 12.32 9.83 -9.90
N VAL A 137 13.06 9.21 -8.99
CA VAL A 137 14.31 9.75 -8.42
C VAL A 137 15.56 9.15 -9.05
N GLY A 138 15.43 8.43 -10.16
CA GLY A 138 16.54 7.96 -11.00
C GLY A 138 17.05 6.56 -10.70
N VAL A 139 16.36 5.78 -9.86
CA VAL A 139 16.67 4.35 -9.66
C VAL A 139 15.94 3.54 -10.72
N SER A 140 16.68 2.75 -11.50
CA SER A 140 16.03 1.96 -12.56
C SER A 140 15.05 0.93 -11.97
N PRO A 141 13.92 0.66 -12.67
CA PRO A 141 12.93 -0.32 -12.20
C PRO A 141 13.50 -1.70 -11.94
N ALA A 142 14.45 -2.15 -12.76
CA ALA A 142 15.14 -3.43 -12.58
C ALA A 142 15.95 -3.46 -11.27
N GLN A 143 16.67 -2.39 -10.97
CA GLN A 143 17.44 -2.27 -9.73
C GLN A 143 16.51 -2.20 -8.50
N ALA A 144 15.46 -1.40 -8.57
CA ALA A 144 14.47 -1.29 -7.50
C ALA A 144 13.79 -2.64 -7.22
N ALA A 145 13.40 -3.38 -8.27
CA ALA A 145 12.81 -4.72 -8.14
C ALA A 145 13.79 -5.74 -7.53
N ALA A 146 15.07 -5.72 -7.95
CA ALA A 146 16.09 -6.57 -7.36
C ALA A 146 16.29 -6.28 -5.86
N SER A 147 16.35 -5.01 -5.48
CA SER A 147 16.45 -4.61 -4.07
C SER A 147 15.26 -5.07 -3.23
N LEU A 148 14.05 -5.04 -3.79
CA LEU A 148 12.86 -5.55 -3.09
C LEU A 148 12.87 -7.06 -2.90
N SER A 149 13.56 -7.82 -3.76
CA SER A 149 13.72 -9.27 -3.57
C SER A 149 14.60 -9.62 -2.35
N GLU A 150 15.42 -8.67 -1.89
CA GLU A 150 16.22 -8.79 -0.67
C GLU A 150 15.54 -8.15 0.56
N PHE A 151 14.37 -7.54 0.37
CA PHE A 151 13.66 -6.80 1.41
C PHE A 151 13.15 -7.75 2.50
N GLN A 152 13.56 -7.49 3.72
CA GLN A 152 13.03 -8.16 4.91
C GLN A 152 11.80 -7.42 5.42
N ASN A 153 10.72 -8.17 5.61
CA ASN A 153 9.47 -7.59 6.08
C ASN A 153 9.63 -6.88 7.44
N VAL A 154 8.82 -5.87 7.66
CA VAL A 154 8.84 -5.11 8.93
C VAL A 154 8.21 -5.94 10.06
N ARG A 155 8.60 -5.64 11.29
CA ARG A 155 8.04 -6.28 12.49
C ARG A 155 6.53 -6.11 12.54
N ARG A 156 5.85 -7.10 13.09
CA ARG A 156 4.38 -7.12 13.25
C ARG A 156 3.62 -6.97 11.91
N ARG A 157 4.19 -7.52 10.83
CA ARG A 157 3.55 -7.70 9.53
C ARG A 157 3.65 -9.17 9.14
N MET A 158 2.69 -9.98 9.60
CA MET A 158 2.71 -11.44 9.47
C MET A 158 4.02 -12.06 10.00
N GLU A 159 4.58 -11.46 11.06
CA GLU A 159 5.81 -11.91 11.70
C GLU A 159 5.58 -13.28 12.36
N VAL A 160 6.40 -14.27 12.02
CA VAL A 160 6.35 -15.57 12.69
C VAL A 160 7.00 -15.44 14.08
N ARG A 161 6.20 -15.57 15.12
CA ARG A 161 6.66 -15.52 16.53
C ARG A 161 7.20 -16.85 17.03
N GLY A 162 6.78 -17.93 16.40
CA GLY A 162 7.24 -19.28 16.73
C GLY A 162 6.33 -20.36 16.19
N THR A 163 6.79 -21.59 16.29
CA THR A 163 6.02 -22.80 15.93
C THR A 163 5.99 -23.75 17.11
N VAL A 164 4.81 -24.20 17.51
CA VAL A 164 4.59 -25.14 18.61
C VAL A 164 4.25 -26.50 18.02
N PRO A 165 5.12 -27.50 18.16
CA PRO A 165 4.85 -28.87 17.71
C PRO A 165 3.65 -29.49 18.43
N ARG A 166 2.77 -30.19 17.71
CA ARG A 166 1.62 -30.93 18.26
C ARG A 166 1.46 -32.26 17.53
N ALA A 167 0.87 -33.24 18.20
CA ALA A 167 0.63 -34.56 17.62
C ALA A 167 -0.29 -34.56 16.37
N GLY A 168 -1.12 -33.53 16.20
CA GLY A 168 -2.03 -33.34 15.06
C GLY A 168 -1.55 -32.35 14.01
N GLY A 169 -0.28 -31.91 14.09
CA GLY A 169 0.31 -30.89 13.23
C GLY A 169 0.75 -29.64 13.99
N ASP A 170 1.75 -28.99 13.47
CA ASP A 170 2.35 -27.80 14.11
C ASP A 170 1.42 -26.59 14.12
N ILE A 171 1.50 -25.80 15.19
CA ILE A 171 0.82 -24.51 15.31
C ILE A 171 1.84 -23.41 15.10
N THR A 172 1.74 -22.66 13.99
CA THR A 172 2.55 -21.47 13.75
C THR A 172 1.81 -20.23 14.26
N VAL A 173 2.48 -19.43 15.07
CA VAL A 173 1.95 -18.20 15.65
C VAL A 173 2.49 -17.02 14.85
N TYR A 174 1.57 -16.20 14.37
CA TYR A 174 1.87 -14.97 13.61
C TYR A 174 1.46 -13.76 14.44
N ASP A 175 2.23 -12.67 14.33
CA ASP A 175 1.91 -11.35 14.89
C ASP A 175 1.73 -10.35 13.75
N ASP A 176 0.60 -9.64 13.76
CA ASP A 176 0.27 -8.62 12.77
C ASP A 176 -0.36 -7.39 13.45
N PHE A 177 -0.12 -6.22 12.92
CA PHE A 177 -0.64 -4.96 13.46
C PHE A 177 -2.00 -4.57 12.85
N ALA A 178 -2.57 -5.38 11.99
CA ALA A 178 -3.87 -5.09 11.37
C ALA A 178 -4.96 -4.91 12.42
N HIS A 179 -5.61 -3.76 12.41
CA HIS A 179 -6.70 -3.39 13.33
C HIS A 179 -7.90 -2.78 12.59
N HIS A 180 -7.71 -2.29 11.36
CA HIS A 180 -8.78 -1.83 10.49
C HIS A 180 -9.41 -3.01 9.73
N PRO A 181 -10.74 -3.05 9.48
CA PRO A 181 -11.42 -4.19 8.84
C PRO A 181 -10.79 -4.65 7.52
N THR A 182 -10.43 -3.72 6.64
CA THR A 182 -9.77 -4.04 5.36
C THR A 182 -8.39 -4.64 5.59
N ALA A 183 -7.60 -4.09 6.52
CA ALA A 183 -6.28 -4.62 6.85
C ALA A 183 -6.37 -6.04 7.42
N ILE A 184 -7.31 -6.30 8.34
CA ILE A 184 -7.56 -7.64 8.89
C ILE A 184 -7.91 -8.62 7.77
N ARG A 185 -8.85 -8.25 6.89
CA ARG A 185 -9.28 -9.09 5.76
C ARG A 185 -8.10 -9.43 4.85
N THR A 186 -7.34 -8.43 4.39
CA THR A 186 -6.21 -8.65 3.48
C THR A 186 -5.10 -9.47 4.10
N THR A 187 -4.83 -9.31 5.40
CA THR A 187 -3.87 -10.11 6.16
C THR A 187 -4.32 -11.58 6.25
N VAL A 188 -5.58 -11.83 6.62
CA VAL A 188 -6.13 -13.19 6.71
C VAL A 188 -6.18 -13.86 5.33
N ASP A 189 -6.55 -13.13 4.28
CA ASP A 189 -6.55 -13.65 2.90
C ASP A 189 -5.12 -14.00 2.43
N GLY A 190 -4.15 -13.17 2.74
CA GLY A 190 -2.73 -13.43 2.47
C GLY A 190 -2.25 -14.70 3.20
N LEU A 191 -2.59 -14.84 4.48
CA LEU A 191 -2.27 -16.04 5.26
C LEU A 191 -2.97 -17.29 4.69
N ARG A 192 -4.23 -17.18 4.29
CA ARG A 192 -4.98 -18.28 3.69
C ARG A 192 -4.32 -18.82 2.43
N ARG A 193 -3.82 -17.94 1.58
CA ARG A 193 -3.05 -18.34 0.37
C ARG A 193 -1.77 -19.07 0.74
N LYS A 194 -1.03 -18.54 1.73
CA LYS A 194 0.25 -19.12 2.18
C LYS A 194 0.09 -20.51 2.80
N VAL A 195 -0.93 -20.73 3.66
CA VAL A 195 -1.11 -21.99 4.39
C VAL A 195 -2.03 -22.99 3.67
N GLY A 196 -2.66 -22.56 2.57
CA GLY A 196 -3.56 -23.39 1.77
C GLY A 196 -4.97 -23.55 2.38
N PRO A 197 -5.91 -24.15 1.61
CA PRO A 197 -7.34 -24.17 1.98
C PRO A 197 -7.66 -25.08 3.16
N LYS A 198 -6.81 -26.07 3.47
CA LYS A 198 -7.06 -27.07 4.50
C LYS A 198 -6.58 -26.66 5.89
N ALA A 199 -5.66 -25.71 6.00
CA ALA A 199 -5.15 -25.28 7.29
C ALA A 199 -6.22 -24.51 8.06
N ARG A 200 -6.32 -24.74 9.37
CA ARG A 200 -7.17 -23.98 10.27
C ARG A 200 -6.47 -22.69 10.65
N ILE A 201 -7.13 -21.54 10.46
CA ILE A 201 -6.69 -20.24 10.93
C ILE A 201 -7.53 -19.86 12.15
N LEU A 202 -6.88 -19.50 13.25
CA LEU A 202 -7.49 -18.89 14.42
C LEU A 202 -6.98 -17.46 14.49
N ALA A 203 -7.88 -16.50 14.30
CA ALA A 203 -7.56 -15.07 14.40
C ALA A 203 -8.05 -14.53 15.75
N VAL A 204 -7.14 -13.91 16.50
CA VAL A 204 -7.45 -13.15 17.71
C VAL A 204 -7.07 -11.72 17.42
N PHE A 205 -8.00 -10.78 17.57
CA PHE A 205 -7.76 -9.38 17.28
C PHE A 205 -8.49 -8.48 18.27
N GLU A 206 -7.88 -7.31 18.51
CA GLU A 206 -8.49 -6.22 19.25
C GLU A 206 -8.84 -5.12 18.24
N PRO A 207 -10.12 -4.90 17.93
CA PRO A 207 -10.50 -3.82 17.04
C PRO A 207 -10.25 -2.48 17.72
N VAL A 208 -9.76 -1.50 16.96
CA VAL A 208 -9.74 -0.12 17.45
C VAL A 208 -11.17 0.39 17.43
N SER A 209 -11.75 0.64 18.60
CA SER A 209 -13.04 1.31 18.69
C SER A 209 -12.81 2.82 18.72
N TYR A 210 -13.24 3.49 17.68
CA TYR A 210 -13.43 4.93 17.72
C TYR A 210 -14.85 5.18 18.21
N THR A 211 -15.01 5.36 19.50
CA THR A 211 -16.26 5.84 20.10
C THR A 211 -16.20 7.33 20.24
#